data_f7df53d55293942bc7868f3e6b1e5a43
#
_entry.id   f7df53d55293942bc7868f3e6b1e5a43
#
_cell.length_a   1.000
_cell.length_b   1.000
_cell.length_c   1.000
_cell.angle_alpha   90.00
_cell.angle_beta   90.00
_cell.angle_gamma   90.00
#
_symmetry.space_group_name_H-M   'P 1'
#
loop_
_entity.id
_entity.type
_entity.pdbx_description
1 polymer ?
#
loop_
_entity_poly.entity_id
_entity_poly.type
_entity_poly.pdbx_seq_one_letter_code
_entity_poly.pdbx_strand_id
1 'polypeptide(L)'
;MEAPAMKIWTQTSHQLKQLFHSSFFFSPFSPGCLHSYRRHRRFFATCSTSSSAAAEPSVSVSESGRNRNRRRPSSSSTSDREAIRSIRLKKVEELRSKGLEPYAYKWERTHSANELHSIYQHLSSGEEANDPSDCVSVAGRIMARRAFGKLAFLTLRDDSGTIQLYCEKDKLSDDQFEQLKALVDVGDIVGVTGTIKRTEKGERSVCVDSFAILTKSLLPLPDKFHGLTDVDKRYRQRYLDMIANPEVGDVFRKRAKIISEIRKVVESLGFVEVETPVLQGAAGGAEARPFITYHNSLGRDLYLRIATELHLKRMLVGGFEKVYEIGRIFRNEGISTRHNPEFTTIELYEAYSDYASMMNMAEEIVTQCALAVQGKLTIDYQGTAICL
;
A
#
# COMPACT_ATOMS: atom_id res chain seq x y z
N MET A 1 26.84 -47.62 21.29
CA MET A 1 25.39 -47.50 21.60
C MET A 1 24.85 -46.36 20.74
N GLU A 2 24.38 -46.74 19.56
CA GLU A 2 23.84 -45.81 18.56
C GLU A 2 22.32 -45.68 18.73
N ALA A 3 21.82 -44.46 18.64
CA ALA A 3 20.43 -44.15 18.82
C ALA A 3 19.61 -44.42 17.53
N PRO A 4 18.37 -44.94 17.61
CA PRO A 4 17.49 -45.12 16.45
C PRO A 4 16.55 -43.93 16.30
N ALA A 5 16.92 -42.92 15.51
CA ALA A 5 16.06 -41.74 15.21
C ALA A 5 15.91 -41.43 13.72
N MET A 6 15.89 -42.45 12.86
CA MET A 6 15.81 -42.20 11.41
C MET A 6 14.87 -43.12 10.62
N LYS A 7 13.75 -43.55 11.20
CA LYS A 7 12.77 -44.39 10.48
C LYS A 7 11.31 -43.90 10.47
N ILE A 8 11.00 -42.73 10.99
CA ILE A 8 9.61 -42.26 11.05
C ILE A 8 9.23 -41.30 9.87
N TRP A 9 10.20 -40.81 9.09
CA TRP A 9 9.96 -39.80 8.04
C TRP A 9 9.67 -40.36 6.64
N THR A 10 9.74 -41.64 6.41
CA THR A 10 9.52 -42.24 5.07
C THR A 10 8.15 -42.86 4.86
N GLN A 11 7.32 -42.98 5.90
CA GLN A 11 5.97 -43.56 5.76
C GLN A 11 4.83 -42.52 5.54
N THR A 12 5.06 -41.27 5.91
CA THR A 12 4.04 -40.21 5.74
C THR A 12 3.96 -39.60 4.33
N SER A 13 5.00 -39.79 3.51
CA SER A 13 5.00 -39.26 2.14
C SER A 13 4.22 -40.10 1.12
N HIS A 14 3.89 -41.36 1.44
CA HIS A 14 3.16 -42.24 0.53
C HIS A 14 1.65 -42.15 0.69
N GLN A 15 1.11 -41.76 1.83
CA GLN A 15 -0.33 -41.61 2.04
C GLN A 15 -0.86 -40.28 1.53
N LEU A 16 -0.04 -39.21 1.47
CA LEU A 16 -0.43 -37.92 0.90
C LEU A 16 -0.51 -37.91 -0.64
N LYS A 17 0.12 -38.88 -1.32
CA LYS A 17 0.05 -38.99 -2.79
C LYS A 17 -1.21 -39.71 -3.29
N GLN A 18 -1.93 -40.44 -2.45
CA GLN A 18 -3.16 -41.14 -2.85
C GLN A 18 -4.43 -40.28 -2.71
N LEU A 19 -4.38 -39.13 -2.04
CA LEU A 19 -5.52 -38.24 -1.90
C LEU A 19 -5.68 -37.20 -3.05
N PHE A 20 -4.73 -37.13 -3.98
CA PHE A 20 -4.79 -36.21 -5.12
C PHE A 20 -5.04 -36.88 -6.48
N HIS A 21 -5.46 -38.14 -6.53
CA HIS A 21 -5.75 -38.85 -7.77
C HIS A 21 -7.15 -39.42 -7.81
N SER A 22 -8.16 -38.55 -7.79
CA SER A 22 -9.47 -38.90 -8.33
C SER A 22 -10.27 -37.65 -8.73
N SER A 23 -10.58 -37.61 -10.02
CA SER A 23 -11.68 -36.87 -10.64
C SER A 23 -11.44 -35.42 -11.08
N PHE A 24 -10.85 -35.26 -12.27
CA PHE A 24 -11.34 -34.27 -13.23
C PHE A 24 -11.29 -34.85 -14.64
N PHE A 25 -12.42 -35.33 -15.11
CA PHE A 25 -12.65 -35.60 -16.52
C PHE A 25 -12.99 -34.30 -17.24
N PHE A 26 -12.13 -33.84 -18.12
CA PHE A 26 -12.45 -32.83 -19.12
C PHE A 26 -12.93 -33.54 -20.39
N SER A 27 -14.16 -33.26 -20.80
CA SER A 27 -14.70 -33.57 -22.09
C SER A 27 -14.37 -32.43 -23.08
N PRO A 28 -13.94 -32.72 -24.32
CA PRO A 28 -13.65 -31.67 -25.30
C PRO A 28 -14.92 -31.21 -26.01
N PHE A 29 -15.20 -29.92 -25.98
CA PHE A 29 -16.23 -29.29 -26.81
C PHE A 29 -15.64 -28.87 -28.16
N SER A 30 -16.31 -29.30 -29.22
CA SER A 30 -16.09 -28.91 -30.62
C SER A 30 -16.52 -27.45 -30.89
N PRO A 31 -15.88 -26.79 -31.88
CA PRO A 31 -16.22 -25.43 -32.28
C PRO A 31 -17.31 -25.39 -33.35
N GLY A 32 -18.31 -24.55 -33.18
CA GLY A 32 -19.25 -24.24 -34.27
C GLY A 32 -20.47 -23.46 -33.80
N CYS A 33 -20.47 -22.19 -34.01
CA CYS A 33 -21.52 -21.37 -34.63
C CYS A 33 -21.30 -19.88 -34.39
N LEU A 34 -20.89 -19.18 -35.40
CA LEU A 34 -20.95 -17.73 -35.57
C LEU A 34 -22.41 -17.31 -35.72
N HIS A 35 -22.91 -16.47 -34.80
CA HIS A 35 -24.10 -15.66 -35.05
C HIS A 35 -23.81 -14.20 -34.71
N SER A 36 -23.95 -13.40 -35.77
CA SER A 36 -23.84 -11.94 -35.78
C SER A 36 -24.87 -11.27 -34.86
N TYR A 37 -24.42 -10.41 -33.95
CA TYR A 37 -25.32 -9.50 -33.24
C TYR A 37 -25.17 -8.08 -33.79
N ARG A 38 -26.26 -7.60 -34.41
CA ARG A 38 -26.46 -6.22 -34.92
C ARG A 38 -26.48 -5.24 -33.73
N ARG A 39 -25.70 -4.16 -33.91
CA ARG A 39 -25.76 -2.93 -33.10
C ARG A 39 -27.13 -2.27 -33.21
N HIS A 40 -27.82 -2.05 -32.10
CA HIS A 40 -28.85 -1.03 -31.97
C HIS A 40 -28.32 0.16 -31.16
N ARG A 41 -28.13 1.26 -31.87
CA ARG A 41 -27.98 2.59 -31.27
C ARG A 41 -29.36 3.03 -30.75
N ARG A 42 -29.46 3.43 -29.48
CA ARG A 42 -30.57 4.21 -28.94
C ARG A 42 -30.06 5.60 -28.58
N PHE A 43 -30.72 6.60 -29.17
CA PHE A 43 -30.64 8.02 -28.92
C PHE A 43 -31.09 8.33 -27.50
N PHE A 44 -30.35 9.18 -26.78
CA PHE A 44 -30.87 9.87 -25.62
C PHE A 44 -31.24 11.28 -26.00
N ALA A 45 -32.50 11.59 -25.78
CA ALA A 45 -33.08 12.92 -25.93
C ALA A 45 -32.72 13.78 -24.72
N THR A 46 -32.24 14.99 -25.00
CA THR A 46 -32.05 16.07 -24.02
C THR A 46 -33.42 16.65 -23.62
N CYS A 47 -33.71 16.70 -22.35
CA CYS A 47 -34.81 17.51 -21.80
C CYS A 47 -34.22 18.69 -21.07
N SER A 48 -34.45 19.86 -21.63
CA SER A 48 -34.20 21.17 -21.05
C SER A 48 -35.43 21.61 -20.27
N THR A 49 -35.32 21.96 -19.00
CA THR A 49 -36.32 22.75 -18.27
C THR A 49 -35.64 23.94 -17.64
N SER A 50 -36.15 25.08 -18.08
CA SER A 50 -35.95 26.44 -17.59
C SER A 50 -36.86 26.72 -16.40
N SER A 51 -36.38 27.48 -15.42
CA SER A 51 -37.10 28.51 -14.62
C SER A 51 -36.31 28.70 -13.31
N SER A 52 -36.19 29.80 -12.67
CA SER A 52 -36.61 31.21 -12.77
C SER A 52 -35.90 31.91 -11.62
N ALA A 53 -35.59 33.16 -11.81
CA ALA A 53 -34.91 34.06 -10.90
C ALA A 53 -35.67 34.33 -9.59
N ALA A 54 -34.93 34.51 -8.50
CA ALA A 54 -35.39 35.36 -7.39
C ALA A 54 -34.19 36.12 -6.80
N ALA A 55 -34.45 37.36 -6.47
CA ALA A 55 -33.58 38.51 -6.33
C ALA A 55 -32.72 38.54 -5.06
N GLU A 56 -31.63 39.30 -5.16
CA GLU A 56 -30.74 39.76 -4.08
C GLU A 56 -31.42 40.73 -3.09
N PRO A 57 -30.76 41.00 -1.98
CA PRO A 57 -30.48 42.40 -1.67
C PRO A 57 -28.98 42.69 -1.43
N SER A 58 -28.54 43.73 -2.07
CA SER A 58 -27.29 44.44 -1.97
C SER A 58 -27.12 45.14 -0.60
N VAL A 59 -25.95 44.97 0.01
CA VAL A 59 -25.43 45.88 1.03
C VAL A 59 -24.01 46.29 0.64
N SER A 60 -23.88 47.56 0.33
CA SER A 60 -22.64 48.26 0.09
C SER A 60 -21.96 48.63 1.41
N VAL A 61 -20.67 48.28 1.61
CA VAL A 61 -19.79 48.99 2.54
C VAL A 61 -18.40 49.13 1.90
N SER A 62 -17.95 50.37 2.02
CA SER A 62 -16.84 51.06 1.43
C SER A 62 -15.44 50.47 1.64
N GLU A 63 -14.59 50.81 0.68
CA GLU A 63 -13.14 50.65 0.61
C GLU A 63 -12.36 51.24 1.79
N SER A 64 -11.35 50.53 2.26
CA SER A 64 -10.09 51.16 2.64
C SER A 64 -8.95 50.15 2.37
N GLY A 65 -8.03 50.57 1.52
CA GLY A 65 -6.94 49.77 0.99
C GLY A 65 -5.88 49.37 2.03
N ARG A 66 -5.33 48.19 1.83
CA ARG A 66 -3.92 47.88 2.06
C ARG A 66 -3.49 46.68 1.21
N ASN A 67 -2.80 47.01 0.17
CA ASN A 67 -2.08 46.14 -0.74
C ASN A 67 -1.06 45.29 0.05
N ARG A 68 -1.32 43.99 0.25
CA ARG A 68 -0.31 42.99 0.59
C ARG A 68 -0.45 41.85 -0.40
N ASN A 69 0.40 41.90 -1.41
CA ASN A 69 0.69 40.84 -2.36
C ASN A 69 1.09 39.56 -1.63
N ARG A 70 0.15 38.78 -1.10
CA ARG A 70 0.33 37.38 -0.75
C ARG A 70 0.12 36.58 -2.03
N ARG A 71 1.23 36.28 -2.74
CA ARG A 71 1.23 35.22 -3.75
C ARG A 71 0.68 33.96 -3.09
N ARG A 72 -0.53 33.54 -3.48
CA ARG A 72 -1.03 32.18 -3.21
C ARG A 72 -0.04 31.21 -3.85
N PRO A 73 0.38 30.12 -3.19
CA PRO A 73 1.16 29.08 -3.84
C PRO A 73 0.31 28.50 -4.97
N SER A 74 0.76 28.67 -6.20
CA SER A 74 0.14 28.13 -7.39
C SER A 74 0.22 26.60 -7.32
N SER A 75 -0.93 25.92 -7.21
CA SER A 75 -1.00 24.54 -7.69
C SER A 75 -0.48 24.55 -9.13
N SER A 76 0.56 23.75 -9.44
CA SER A 76 1.09 23.67 -10.79
C SER A 76 -0.05 23.44 -11.78
N SER A 77 -0.18 24.30 -12.77
CA SER A 77 -1.28 24.24 -13.73
C SER A 77 -1.25 22.90 -14.48
N THR A 78 -2.36 22.44 -15.01
CA THR A 78 -2.44 21.21 -15.81
C THR A 78 -1.45 21.28 -16.98
N SER A 79 -1.27 22.47 -17.58
CA SER A 79 -0.31 22.73 -18.65
C SER A 79 1.15 22.48 -18.23
N ASP A 80 1.53 22.82 -16.99
CA ASP A 80 2.88 22.58 -16.48
C ASP A 80 3.16 21.08 -16.30
N ARG A 81 2.16 20.32 -15.89
CA ARG A 81 2.28 18.85 -15.74
C ARG A 81 2.43 18.14 -17.09
N GLU A 82 1.71 18.57 -18.10
CA GLU A 82 1.81 18.02 -19.47
C GLU A 82 3.15 18.38 -20.12
N ALA A 83 3.65 19.60 -19.92
CA ALA A 83 4.97 20.00 -20.38
C ALA A 83 6.08 19.15 -19.73
N ILE A 84 6.04 18.95 -18.42
CA ILE A 84 6.98 18.07 -17.70
C ILE A 84 6.89 16.64 -18.23
N ARG A 85 5.67 16.11 -18.43
CA ARG A 85 5.47 14.76 -18.96
C ARG A 85 6.10 14.62 -20.36
N SER A 86 5.92 15.59 -21.24
CA SER A 86 6.50 15.59 -22.59
C SER A 86 8.04 15.58 -22.55
N ILE A 87 8.64 16.38 -21.67
CA ILE A 87 10.10 16.38 -21.47
C ILE A 87 10.59 15.01 -21.00
N ARG A 88 9.90 14.42 -20.01
CA ARG A 88 10.29 13.11 -19.45
C ARG A 88 10.08 11.95 -20.42
N LEU A 89 9.09 12.04 -21.31
CA LEU A 89 8.91 11.07 -22.41
C LEU A 89 10.08 11.13 -23.39
N LYS A 90 10.57 12.31 -23.75
CA LYS A 90 11.79 12.45 -24.58
C LYS A 90 13.01 11.80 -23.92
N LYS A 91 13.16 11.93 -22.61
CA LYS A 91 14.23 11.25 -21.87
C LYS A 91 14.07 9.72 -21.88
N VAL A 92 12.83 9.19 -21.88
CA VAL A 92 12.57 7.75 -22.07
C VAL A 92 13.04 7.30 -23.46
N GLU A 93 12.74 8.07 -24.51
CA GLU A 93 13.19 7.77 -25.87
C GLU A 93 14.72 7.84 -25.98
N GLU A 94 15.34 8.83 -25.34
CA GLU A 94 16.80 8.95 -25.28
C GLU A 94 17.45 7.76 -24.57
N LEU A 95 16.90 7.29 -23.43
CA LEU A 95 17.37 6.08 -22.76
C LEU A 95 17.32 4.87 -23.68
N ARG A 96 16.21 4.66 -24.36
CA ARG A 96 16.04 3.54 -25.31
C ARG A 96 17.00 3.62 -26.49
N SER A 97 17.24 4.82 -27.02
CA SER A 97 18.19 5.02 -28.11
C SER A 97 19.63 4.67 -27.72
N LYS A 98 19.97 4.79 -26.42
CA LYS A 98 21.23 4.39 -25.84
C LYS A 98 21.29 2.92 -25.42
N GLY A 99 20.25 2.12 -25.72
CA GLY A 99 20.13 0.71 -25.32
C GLY A 99 19.87 0.50 -23.83
N LEU A 100 19.45 1.55 -23.11
CA LEU A 100 19.12 1.48 -21.69
C LEU A 100 17.62 1.28 -21.50
N GLU A 101 17.24 0.33 -20.63
CA GLU A 101 15.84 0.04 -20.34
C GLU A 101 15.31 1.00 -19.26
N PRO A 102 14.36 1.90 -19.58
CA PRO A 102 13.81 2.86 -18.62
C PRO A 102 12.84 2.26 -17.61
N TYR A 103 12.49 0.97 -17.75
CA TYR A 103 11.58 0.22 -16.90
C TYR A 103 12.11 -1.19 -16.66
N ALA A 104 13.18 -1.28 -15.88
CA ALA A 104 13.85 -2.56 -15.60
C ALA A 104 12.96 -3.48 -14.76
N TYR A 105 13.00 -4.79 -15.09
CA TYR A 105 12.22 -5.80 -14.38
C TYR A 105 12.87 -6.28 -13.09
N LYS A 106 14.19 -6.23 -12.98
CA LYS A 106 14.93 -6.80 -11.86
C LYS A 106 16.09 -5.89 -11.46
N TRP A 107 16.31 -5.79 -10.16
CA TRP A 107 17.50 -5.24 -9.53
C TRP A 107 17.81 -6.03 -8.27
N GLU A 108 19.05 -6.47 -8.12
CA GLU A 108 19.47 -7.21 -6.92
C GLU A 108 19.96 -6.22 -5.86
N ARG A 109 19.17 -6.11 -4.82
CA ARG A 109 19.44 -5.25 -3.68
C ARG A 109 20.08 -6.07 -2.56
N THR A 110 21.18 -5.57 -1.98
CA THR A 110 21.84 -6.22 -0.84
C THR A 110 21.31 -5.70 0.49
N HIS A 111 21.01 -4.40 0.60
CA HIS A 111 20.61 -3.74 1.83
C HIS A 111 19.46 -2.76 1.61
N SER A 112 18.71 -2.49 2.67
CA SER A 112 17.81 -1.35 2.76
C SER A 112 18.53 -0.11 3.36
N ALA A 113 17.91 1.06 3.21
CA ALA A 113 18.46 2.31 3.72
C ALA A 113 18.71 2.27 5.24
N ASN A 114 17.74 1.76 6.01
CA ASN A 114 17.86 1.68 7.47
C ASN A 114 18.86 0.63 7.93
N GLU A 115 19.00 -0.50 7.23
CA GLU A 115 20.06 -1.48 7.51
C GLU A 115 21.44 -0.84 7.37
N LEU A 116 21.68 -0.07 6.31
CA LEU A 116 22.95 0.64 6.13
C LEU A 116 23.19 1.68 7.23
N HIS A 117 22.15 2.39 7.67
CA HIS A 117 22.29 3.30 8.81
C HIS A 117 22.64 2.56 10.11
N SER A 118 22.19 1.35 10.29
CA SER A 118 22.48 0.54 11.48
C SER A 118 23.87 -0.09 11.43
N ILE A 119 24.22 -0.72 10.30
CA ILE A 119 25.51 -1.42 10.11
C ILE A 119 26.69 -0.44 10.20
N TYR A 120 26.59 0.69 9.49
CA TYR A 120 27.66 1.68 9.39
C TYR A 120 27.51 2.84 10.40
N GLN A 121 26.90 2.56 11.56
CA GLN A 121 26.76 3.55 12.62
C GLN A 121 28.11 4.01 13.20
N HIS A 122 29.10 3.15 13.15
CA HIS A 122 30.44 3.33 13.71
C HIS A 122 31.32 4.30 12.92
N LEU A 123 31.03 4.56 11.64
CA LEU A 123 31.85 5.46 10.82
C LEU A 123 31.90 6.87 11.39
N SER A 124 33.09 7.45 11.45
CA SER A 124 33.36 8.83 11.82
C SER A 124 33.10 9.79 10.65
N SER A 125 32.92 11.10 10.92
CA SER A 125 32.74 12.10 9.86
C SER A 125 33.95 12.14 8.95
N GLY A 126 33.73 12.11 7.64
CA GLY A 126 34.78 12.03 6.60
C GLY A 126 35.26 10.63 6.26
N GLU A 127 34.88 9.61 7.05
CA GLU A 127 35.32 8.23 6.88
C GLU A 127 34.54 7.51 5.80
N GLU A 128 35.23 6.68 5.02
CA GLU A 128 34.67 5.81 3.98
C GLU A 128 35.01 4.35 4.31
N ALA A 129 34.03 3.46 4.20
CA ALA A 129 34.24 2.02 4.32
C ALA A 129 34.95 1.52 3.06
N ASN A 130 36.16 0.99 3.20
CA ASN A 130 37.04 0.64 2.09
C ASN A 130 37.28 -0.84 1.93
N ASP A 131 36.59 -1.70 2.69
CA ASP A 131 36.67 -3.14 2.49
C ASP A 131 35.92 -3.54 1.20
N PRO A 132 36.47 -4.41 0.34
CA PRO A 132 35.73 -4.95 -0.82
C PRO A 132 34.38 -5.57 -0.47
N SER A 133 34.20 -6.06 0.76
CA SER A 133 32.92 -6.56 1.29
C SER A 133 31.90 -5.45 1.56
N ASP A 134 32.32 -4.18 1.63
CA ASP A 134 31.47 -3.00 1.86
C ASP A 134 30.77 -2.48 0.59
N CYS A 135 30.95 -3.18 -0.54
CA CYS A 135 30.19 -2.86 -1.75
C CYS A 135 28.72 -3.21 -1.56
N VAL A 136 27.87 -2.20 -1.57
CA VAL A 136 26.43 -2.33 -1.36
C VAL A 136 25.65 -2.03 -2.63
N SER A 137 24.48 -2.67 -2.74
CA SER A 137 23.50 -2.41 -3.79
C SER A 137 22.19 -2.01 -3.15
N VAL A 138 21.69 -0.82 -3.50
CA VAL A 138 20.41 -0.27 -2.99
C VAL A 138 19.53 0.19 -4.15
N ALA A 139 18.24 0.21 -3.91
CA ALA A 139 17.27 0.74 -4.87
C ALA A 139 16.16 1.50 -4.17
N GLY A 140 15.71 2.59 -4.78
CA GLY A 140 14.64 3.40 -4.22
C GLY A 140 14.27 4.60 -5.09
N ARG A 141 13.32 5.38 -4.61
CA ARG A 141 12.81 6.56 -5.29
C ARG A 141 13.67 7.79 -4.97
N ILE A 142 14.02 8.54 -5.99
CA ILE A 142 14.70 9.82 -5.83
C ILE A 142 13.71 10.89 -5.34
N MET A 143 13.94 11.39 -4.13
CA MET A 143 13.09 12.38 -3.47
C MET A 143 13.65 13.81 -3.60
N ALA A 144 14.94 13.94 -3.72
CA ALA A 144 15.62 15.22 -3.94
C ALA A 144 16.88 15.03 -4.75
N ARG A 145 17.29 16.08 -5.46
CA ARG A 145 18.48 16.08 -6.27
C ARG A 145 19.12 17.46 -6.21
N ARG A 146 20.43 17.49 -6.02
CA ARG A 146 21.28 18.69 -6.09
C ARG A 146 22.56 18.33 -6.84
N ALA A 147 22.93 19.11 -7.86
CA ALA A 147 24.15 18.88 -8.62
C ALA A 147 24.97 20.18 -8.66
N PHE A 148 26.27 20.07 -8.40
CA PHE A 148 27.22 21.18 -8.34
C PHE A 148 28.51 20.78 -9.03
N GLY A 149 28.75 21.30 -10.22
CA GLY A 149 29.98 20.99 -10.97
C GLY A 149 30.21 19.49 -11.16
N LYS A 150 31.21 18.93 -10.48
CA LYS A 150 31.61 17.52 -10.52
C LYS A 150 30.93 16.64 -9.45
N LEU A 151 30.02 17.20 -8.64
CA LEU A 151 29.34 16.49 -7.55
C LEU A 151 27.83 16.52 -7.74
N ALA A 152 27.18 15.42 -7.39
CA ALA A 152 25.73 15.37 -7.27
C ALA A 152 25.34 14.62 -5.99
N PHE A 153 24.34 15.16 -5.30
CA PHE A 153 23.71 14.56 -4.14
C PHE A 153 22.25 14.24 -4.47
N LEU A 154 21.87 12.99 -4.28
CA LEU A 154 20.48 12.58 -4.42
C LEU A 154 20.01 11.98 -3.09
N THR A 155 18.74 12.22 -2.75
CA THR A 155 18.11 11.53 -1.62
C THR A 155 17.30 10.37 -2.20
N LEU A 156 17.74 9.15 -1.92
CA LEU A 156 17.04 7.92 -2.25
C LEU A 156 16.16 7.52 -1.07
N ARG A 157 14.91 7.15 -1.34
CA ARG A 157 13.97 6.60 -0.35
C ARG A 157 13.50 5.23 -0.79
N ASP A 158 13.66 4.24 0.09
CA ASP A 158 13.09 2.93 -0.03
C ASP A 158 11.91 2.73 0.97
N ASP A 159 11.51 1.50 1.20
CA ASP A 159 10.44 1.17 2.14
C ASP A 159 10.85 1.37 3.61
N SER A 160 12.13 1.25 3.92
CA SER A 160 12.67 1.35 5.28
C SER A 160 12.96 2.78 5.71
N GLY A 161 13.44 3.63 4.78
CA GLY A 161 13.88 4.97 5.12
C GLY A 161 14.50 5.72 3.95
N THR A 162 15.40 6.65 4.26
CA THR A 162 16.10 7.46 3.26
C THR A 162 17.60 7.36 3.44
N ILE A 163 18.33 7.35 2.33
CA ILE A 163 19.79 7.43 2.33
C ILE A 163 20.25 8.44 1.28
N GLN A 164 21.36 9.13 1.55
CA GLN A 164 21.98 10.01 0.57
C GLN A 164 22.80 9.20 -0.43
N LEU A 165 22.71 9.55 -1.70
CA LEU A 165 23.65 9.11 -2.74
C LEU A 165 24.66 10.22 -2.98
N TYR A 166 25.92 9.89 -2.87
CA TYR A 166 27.06 10.77 -3.13
C TYR A 166 27.70 10.37 -4.46
N CYS A 167 27.51 11.20 -5.48
CA CYS A 167 27.91 10.90 -6.84
C CYS A 167 29.04 11.85 -7.24
N GLU A 168 30.24 11.33 -7.43
CA GLU A 168 31.39 12.05 -7.94
C GLU A 168 31.66 11.72 -9.39
N LYS A 169 31.97 12.73 -10.21
CA LYS A 169 32.32 12.55 -11.60
C LYS A 169 33.53 11.64 -11.80
N ASP A 170 34.49 11.73 -10.88
CA ASP A 170 35.76 11.00 -10.95
C ASP A 170 35.62 9.51 -10.57
N LYS A 171 34.56 9.12 -9.82
CA LYS A 171 34.18 7.71 -9.53
C LYS A 171 33.23 7.11 -10.57
N LEU A 172 32.20 7.86 -10.95
CA LEU A 172 31.38 7.53 -12.09
C LEU A 172 32.13 7.89 -13.39
N SER A 173 32.01 7.07 -14.43
CA SER A 173 32.52 7.48 -15.74
C SER A 173 31.90 8.81 -16.18
N ASP A 174 32.59 9.58 -17.01
CA ASP A 174 32.12 10.88 -17.52
C ASP A 174 30.71 10.74 -18.13
N ASP A 175 30.48 9.69 -18.90
CA ASP A 175 29.18 9.39 -19.53
C ASP A 175 28.09 9.10 -18.52
N GLN A 176 28.38 8.31 -17.48
CA GLN A 176 27.39 7.99 -16.45
C GLN A 176 27.04 9.22 -15.61
N PHE A 177 28.02 10.06 -15.27
CA PHE A 177 27.75 11.27 -14.50
C PHE A 177 26.90 12.28 -15.29
N GLU A 178 27.17 12.49 -16.58
CA GLU A 178 26.32 13.33 -17.43
C GLU A 178 24.93 12.71 -17.66
N GLN A 179 24.81 11.37 -17.82
CA GLN A 179 23.53 10.68 -17.87
C GLN A 179 22.73 10.89 -16.58
N LEU A 180 23.37 10.77 -15.41
CA LEU A 180 22.71 11.02 -14.13
C LEU A 180 22.18 12.45 -14.07
N LYS A 181 22.94 13.42 -14.53
CA LYS A 181 22.52 14.84 -14.56
C LYS A 181 21.42 15.11 -15.58
N ALA A 182 21.48 14.52 -16.75
CA ALA A 182 20.53 14.78 -17.83
C ALA A 182 19.25 14.00 -17.68
N LEU A 183 19.30 12.72 -17.30
CA LEU A 183 18.19 11.78 -17.45
C LEU A 183 17.49 11.44 -16.13
N VAL A 184 18.18 11.52 -14.96
CA VAL A 184 17.53 11.22 -13.67
C VAL A 184 16.73 12.41 -13.18
N ASP A 185 15.47 12.19 -12.89
CA ASP A 185 14.54 13.18 -12.33
C ASP A 185 14.08 12.81 -10.92
N VAL A 186 13.61 13.80 -10.17
CA VAL A 186 12.91 13.55 -8.91
C VAL A 186 11.64 12.75 -9.19
N GLY A 187 11.47 11.65 -8.47
CA GLY A 187 10.40 10.68 -8.66
C GLY A 187 10.83 9.39 -9.34
N ASP A 188 11.96 9.37 -10.06
CA ASP A 188 12.49 8.14 -10.65
C ASP A 188 12.85 7.12 -9.57
N ILE A 189 12.74 5.84 -9.90
CA ILE A 189 13.32 4.77 -9.11
C ILE A 189 14.64 4.40 -9.74
N VAL A 190 15.69 4.40 -8.94
CA VAL A 190 17.04 4.05 -9.38
C VAL A 190 17.61 2.94 -8.51
N GLY A 191 18.46 2.13 -9.12
CA GLY A 191 19.36 1.21 -8.43
C GLY A 191 20.78 1.79 -8.49
N VAL A 192 21.53 1.66 -7.41
CA VAL A 192 22.93 2.08 -7.35
C VAL A 192 23.77 1.03 -6.64
N THR A 193 25.03 0.93 -7.06
CA THR A 193 26.06 0.18 -6.33
C THR A 193 27.17 1.14 -5.91
N GLY A 194 27.82 0.83 -4.79
CA GLY A 194 28.90 1.66 -4.29
C GLY A 194 29.31 1.31 -2.86
N THR A 195 30.16 2.10 -2.28
CA THR A 195 30.65 1.98 -0.91
C THR A 195 29.91 2.94 0.04
N ILE A 196 30.05 2.73 1.35
CA ILE A 196 29.41 3.60 2.34
C ILE A 196 30.44 4.63 2.85
N LYS A 197 29.99 5.89 2.86
CA LYS A 197 30.78 7.02 3.38
C LYS A 197 29.95 7.82 4.37
N ARG A 198 30.57 8.31 5.41
CA ARG A 198 30.02 9.37 6.22
C ARG A 198 30.66 10.69 5.80
N THR A 199 29.85 11.60 5.27
CA THR A 199 30.33 12.90 4.80
C THR A 199 30.89 13.75 5.96
N GLU A 200 31.69 14.78 5.66
CA GLU A 200 32.19 15.74 6.66
C GLU A 200 31.06 16.38 7.52
N LYS A 201 29.85 16.48 6.96
CA LYS A 201 28.67 16.99 7.64
C LYS A 201 27.94 15.92 8.48
N GLY A 202 28.49 14.71 8.57
CA GLY A 202 27.96 13.61 9.35
C GLY A 202 26.86 12.79 8.67
N GLU A 203 26.51 13.08 7.40
CA GLU A 203 25.47 12.34 6.66
C GLU A 203 26.02 11.02 6.10
N ARG A 204 25.37 9.89 6.42
CA ARG A 204 25.72 8.59 5.83
C ARG A 204 25.22 8.53 4.40
N SER A 205 26.12 8.17 3.49
CA SER A 205 25.86 8.22 2.06
C SER A 205 26.41 6.99 1.35
N VAL A 206 25.73 6.54 0.32
CA VAL A 206 26.31 5.61 -0.66
C VAL A 206 27.16 6.41 -1.62
N CYS A 207 28.44 6.12 -1.65
CA CYS A 207 29.38 6.66 -2.63
C CYS A 207 29.21 5.84 -3.92
N VAL A 208 28.59 6.43 -4.93
CA VAL A 208 28.07 5.72 -6.08
C VAL A 208 29.16 5.40 -7.09
N ASP A 209 29.38 4.12 -7.37
CA ASP A 209 30.27 3.61 -8.41
C ASP A 209 29.54 3.34 -9.72
N SER A 210 28.27 2.89 -9.64
CA SER A 210 27.43 2.72 -10.80
C SER A 210 25.94 2.93 -10.47
N PHE A 211 25.14 3.25 -11.47
CA PHE A 211 23.69 3.38 -11.31
C PHE A 211 22.93 2.90 -12.53
N ALA A 212 21.66 2.56 -12.32
CA ALA A 212 20.68 2.31 -13.38
C ALA A 212 19.34 2.97 -13.05
N ILE A 213 18.65 3.49 -14.06
CA ILE A 213 17.25 3.92 -13.93
C ILE A 213 16.39 2.67 -14.02
N LEU A 214 15.68 2.34 -12.93
CA LEU A 214 14.81 1.16 -12.87
C LEU A 214 13.38 1.50 -13.28
N THR A 215 12.92 2.72 -12.99
CA THR A 215 11.60 3.19 -13.42
C THR A 215 11.62 4.69 -13.60
N LYS A 216 11.33 5.14 -14.82
CA LYS A 216 11.22 6.55 -15.13
C LYS A 216 9.86 7.10 -14.68
N SER A 217 9.88 8.12 -13.83
CA SER A 217 8.68 8.84 -13.39
C SER A 217 8.26 9.86 -14.46
N LEU A 218 7.10 9.68 -15.04
CA LEU A 218 6.60 10.58 -16.11
C LEU A 218 5.93 11.84 -15.58
N LEU A 219 5.45 11.83 -14.34
CA LEU A 219 4.77 12.97 -13.72
C LEU A 219 5.58 13.49 -12.52
N PRO A 220 5.50 14.79 -12.23
CA PRO A 220 6.10 15.35 -11.02
C PRO A 220 5.42 14.79 -9.77
N LEU A 221 6.19 14.60 -8.71
CA LEU A 221 5.66 14.28 -7.39
C LEU A 221 4.85 15.46 -6.84
N PRO A 222 3.95 15.22 -5.86
CA PRO A 222 3.33 16.29 -5.08
C PRO A 222 4.36 17.20 -4.43
N ASP A 223 3.94 18.41 -4.06
CA ASP A 223 4.82 19.42 -3.45
C ASP A 223 5.58 18.83 -2.25
N LYS A 224 6.90 19.01 -2.27
CA LYS A 224 7.80 18.49 -1.25
C LYS A 224 7.54 19.07 0.15
N PHE A 225 7.09 20.32 0.22
CA PHE A 225 6.98 21.06 1.49
C PHE A 225 5.60 20.96 2.14
N HIS A 226 4.56 20.78 1.34
CA HIS A 226 3.18 20.75 1.81
C HIS A 226 2.57 19.34 1.76
N GLY A 227 3.27 18.38 1.14
CA GLY A 227 2.75 17.04 0.92
C GLY A 227 1.48 17.04 0.07
N LEU A 228 0.68 16.00 0.21
CA LEU A 228 -0.65 15.90 -0.36
C LEU A 228 -1.68 16.09 0.77
N THR A 229 -2.24 17.31 0.91
CA THR A 229 -3.12 17.68 2.03
C THR A 229 -4.61 17.50 1.73
N ASP A 230 -5.00 17.56 0.45
CA ASP A 230 -6.39 17.36 0.02
C ASP A 230 -6.86 15.94 0.32
N VAL A 231 -7.84 15.82 1.24
CA VAL A 231 -8.30 14.52 1.77
C VAL A 231 -8.88 13.62 0.68
N ASP A 232 -9.68 14.17 -0.25
CA ASP A 232 -10.27 13.38 -1.33
C ASP A 232 -9.19 12.84 -2.27
N LYS A 233 -8.22 13.64 -2.64
CA LYS A 233 -7.07 13.19 -3.45
C LYS A 233 -6.23 12.15 -2.73
N ARG A 234 -6.00 12.29 -1.42
CA ARG A 234 -5.28 11.31 -0.60
C ARG A 234 -5.94 9.94 -0.63
N TYR A 235 -7.26 9.89 -0.52
CA TYR A 235 -8.01 8.63 -0.57
C TYR A 235 -8.10 8.05 -1.98
N ARG A 236 -8.32 8.88 -3.00
CA ARG A 236 -8.43 8.42 -4.40
C ARG A 236 -7.09 8.04 -5.02
N GLN A 237 -6.01 8.69 -4.61
CA GLN A 237 -4.65 8.48 -5.11
C GLN A 237 -3.72 8.06 -3.96
N ARG A 238 -4.06 6.97 -3.28
CA ARG A 238 -3.35 6.49 -2.09
C ARG A 238 -1.85 6.29 -2.35
N TYR A 239 -1.46 5.87 -3.54
CA TYR A 239 -0.07 5.74 -3.93
C TYR A 239 0.69 7.07 -3.91
N LEU A 240 0.06 8.17 -4.32
CA LEU A 240 0.66 9.51 -4.20
C LEU A 240 0.72 9.99 -2.75
N ASP A 241 -0.32 9.68 -1.97
CA ASP A 241 -0.34 9.97 -0.53
C ASP A 241 0.82 9.29 0.19
N MET A 242 1.07 8.00 -0.07
CA MET A 242 2.21 7.27 0.49
C MET A 242 3.57 7.82 0.04
N ILE A 243 3.67 8.37 -1.16
CA ILE A 243 4.89 9.02 -1.64
C ILE A 243 5.10 10.37 -0.93
N ALA A 244 4.03 11.17 -0.79
CA ALA A 244 4.11 12.50 -0.21
C ALA A 244 4.18 12.51 1.33
N ASN A 245 3.46 11.58 1.96
CA ASN A 245 3.27 11.45 3.40
C ASN A 245 3.71 10.04 3.84
N PRO A 246 5.01 9.80 4.11
CA PRO A 246 5.55 8.46 4.42
C PRO A 246 4.86 7.77 5.60
N GLU A 247 4.42 8.54 6.59
CA GLU A 247 3.70 8.07 7.78
C GLU A 247 2.40 7.32 7.45
N VAL A 248 1.83 7.55 6.28
CA VAL A 248 0.64 6.81 5.82
C VAL A 248 0.95 5.32 5.66
N GLY A 249 2.17 4.96 5.25
CA GLY A 249 2.63 3.58 5.19
C GLY A 249 2.58 2.87 6.54
N ASP A 250 2.88 3.59 7.63
CA ASP A 250 2.88 3.04 8.99
C ASP A 250 1.50 2.64 9.48
N VAL A 251 0.45 3.33 9.02
CA VAL A 251 -0.94 2.94 9.32
C VAL A 251 -1.23 1.54 8.77
N PHE A 252 -0.79 1.25 7.54
CA PHE A 252 -0.97 -0.07 6.94
C PHE A 252 -0.14 -1.15 7.64
N ARG A 253 1.10 -0.85 8.03
CA ARG A 253 1.96 -1.78 8.79
C ARG A 253 1.37 -2.08 10.17
N LYS A 254 0.92 -1.05 10.89
CA LYS A 254 0.25 -1.21 12.19
C LYS A 254 -1.02 -2.03 12.06
N ARG A 255 -1.86 -1.75 11.05
CA ARG A 255 -3.05 -2.56 10.77
C ARG A 255 -2.71 -4.02 10.52
N ALA A 256 -1.72 -4.32 9.68
CA ALA A 256 -1.29 -5.69 9.41
C ALA A 256 -0.82 -6.39 10.69
N LYS A 257 -0.07 -5.69 11.54
CA LYS A 257 0.40 -6.20 12.83
C LYS A 257 -0.76 -6.50 13.79
N ILE A 258 -1.76 -5.60 13.88
CA ILE A 258 -2.97 -5.80 14.68
C ILE A 258 -3.70 -7.05 14.23
N ILE A 259 -3.97 -7.23 12.92
CA ILE A 259 -4.67 -8.41 12.40
C ILE A 259 -3.88 -9.69 12.68
N SER A 260 -2.57 -9.66 12.53
CA SER A 260 -1.70 -10.80 12.87
C SER A 260 -1.77 -11.15 14.35
N GLU A 261 -1.79 -10.13 15.23
CA GLU A 261 -1.86 -10.36 16.68
C GLU A 261 -3.23 -10.87 17.11
N ILE A 262 -4.32 -10.35 16.55
CA ILE A 262 -5.67 -10.88 16.79
C ILE A 262 -5.69 -12.38 16.47
N ARG A 263 -5.18 -12.81 15.31
CA ARG A 263 -5.12 -14.24 14.95
C ARG A 263 -4.37 -15.06 15.97
N LYS A 264 -3.19 -14.62 16.38
CA LYS A 264 -2.38 -15.33 17.40
C LYS A 264 -3.13 -15.52 18.71
N VAL A 265 -3.79 -14.45 19.20
CA VAL A 265 -4.54 -14.50 20.47
C VAL A 265 -5.69 -15.51 20.35
N VAL A 266 -6.56 -15.36 19.35
CA VAL A 266 -7.76 -16.21 19.23
C VAL A 266 -7.41 -17.67 18.90
N GLU A 267 -6.37 -17.92 18.09
CA GLU A 267 -5.88 -19.27 17.81
C GLU A 267 -5.28 -19.94 19.06
N SER A 268 -4.57 -19.15 19.90
CA SER A 268 -4.04 -19.67 21.18
C SER A 268 -5.17 -20.09 22.16
N LEU A 269 -6.35 -19.50 22.00
CA LEU A 269 -7.56 -19.84 22.77
C LEU A 269 -8.35 -21.02 22.14
N GLY A 270 -7.83 -21.59 21.04
CA GLY A 270 -8.40 -22.76 20.37
C GLY A 270 -9.49 -22.43 19.33
N PHE A 271 -9.62 -21.21 18.91
CA PHE A 271 -10.53 -20.85 17.81
C PHE A 271 -9.97 -21.27 16.46
N VAL A 272 -10.87 -21.69 15.57
CA VAL A 272 -10.57 -22.06 14.19
C VAL A 272 -11.00 -20.92 13.27
N GLU A 273 -10.07 -20.40 12.44
CA GLU A 273 -10.40 -19.43 11.38
C GLU A 273 -11.17 -20.13 10.26
N VAL A 274 -12.29 -19.55 9.87
CA VAL A 274 -13.11 -20.06 8.77
C VAL A 274 -13.45 -18.94 7.79
N GLU A 275 -13.76 -19.31 6.56
CA GLU A 275 -14.29 -18.41 5.54
C GLU A 275 -15.71 -18.80 5.17
N THR A 276 -16.63 -17.83 5.19
CA THR A 276 -18.02 -18.04 4.83
C THR A 276 -18.41 -17.22 3.60
N PRO A 277 -19.50 -17.58 2.88
CA PRO A 277 -19.85 -16.91 1.63
C PRO A 277 -20.11 -15.41 1.79
N VAL A 278 -19.51 -14.62 0.89
CA VAL A 278 -19.77 -13.18 0.75
C VAL A 278 -21.11 -12.92 0.06
N LEU A 279 -21.43 -13.71 -0.98
CA LEU A 279 -22.70 -13.65 -1.69
C LEU A 279 -23.69 -14.60 -1.03
N GLN A 280 -24.81 -14.07 -0.58
CA GLN A 280 -25.82 -14.81 0.20
C GLN A 280 -27.18 -14.76 -0.48
N GLY A 281 -27.98 -15.81 -0.33
CA GLY A 281 -29.35 -15.87 -0.83
C GLY A 281 -30.35 -15.02 -0.04
N ALA A 282 -29.97 -14.63 1.18
CA ALA A 282 -30.74 -13.72 2.04
C ALA A 282 -29.77 -12.93 2.92
N ALA A 283 -30.03 -11.66 3.13
CA ALA A 283 -29.28 -10.84 4.07
C ALA A 283 -29.71 -11.15 5.51
N GLY A 284 -28.80 -11.14 6.46
CA GLY A 284 -29.10 -11.37 7.88
C GLY A 284 -27.86 -11.33 8.77
N GLY A 285 -28.07 -11.44 10.08
CA GLY A 285 -27.02 -11.40 11.10
C GLY A 285 -26.69 -9.99 11.59
N ALA A 286 -27.36 -8.95 11.08
CA ALA A 286 -27.25 -7.59 11.55
C ALA A 286 -28.49 -6.78 11.14
N GLU A 287 -28.69 -5.64 11.78
CA GLU A 287 -29.71 -4.66 11.39
C GLU A 287 -29.07 -3.60 10.47
N ALA A 288 -28.92 -3.97 9.18
CA ALA A 288 -28.28 -3.13 8.19
C ALA A 288 -28.88 -3.36 6.79
N ARG A 289 -28.78 -2.35 5.92
CA ARG A 289 -29.24 -2.46 4.54
C ARG A 289 -28.16 -3.14 3.69
N PRO A 290 -28.49 -4.25 2.95
CA PRO A 290 -27.53 -4.95 2.09
C PRO A 290 -27.35 -4.24 0.76
N PHE A 291 -26.18 -4.49 0.11
CA PHE A 291 -26.04 -4.33 -1.33
C PHE A 291 -26.64 -5.54 -2.03
N ILE A 292 -27.36 -5.30 -3.11
CA ILE A 292 -28.04 -6.33 -3.92
C ILE A 292 -27.34 -6.45 -5.26
N THR A 293 -27.13 -7.67 -5.73
CA THR A 293 -26.58 -7.96 -7.06
C THR A 293 -27.36 -9.10 -7.70
N TYR A 294 -27.44 -9.10 -9.05
CA TYR A 294 -28.15 -10.13 -9.78
C TYR A 294 -27.20 -11.22 -10.29
N HIS A 295 -27.53 -12.49 -10.04
CA HIS A 295 -26.77 -13.63 -10.53
C HIS A 295 -27.40 -14.16 -11.83
N ASN A 296 -26.74 -13.91 -12.97
CA ASN A 296 -27.28 -14.21 -14.31
C ASN A 296 -27.67 -15.67 -14.50
N SER A 297 -26.79 -16.62 -14.14
CA SER A 297 -27.04 -18.06 -14.34
C SER A 297 -28.12 -18.62 -13.40
N LEU A 298 -28.28 -18.07 -12.19
CA LEU A 298 -29.31 -18.47 -11.24
C LEU A 298 -30.61 -17.72 -11.45
N GLY A 299 -30.63 -16.64 -12.24
CA GLY A 299 -31.81 -15.85 -12.53
C GLY A 299 -32.43 -15.19 -11.28
N ARG A 300 -31.62 -14.82 -10.28
CA ARG A 300 -32.10 -14.25 -9.01
C ARG A 300 -31.14 -13.26 -8.38
N ASP A 301 -31.69 -12.44 -7.47
CA ASP A 301 -30.90 -11.54 -6.65
C ASP A 301 -30.11 -12.32 -5.59
N LEU A 302 -28.89 -11.84 -5.35
CA LEU A 302 -28.03 -12.18 -4.23
C LEU A 302 -27.67 -10.92 -3.46
N TYR A 303 -27.30 -11.12 -2.20
CA TYR A 303 -26.97 -10.06 -1.28
C TYR A 303 -25.51 -10.16 -0.87
N LEU A 304 -24.80 -9.03 -0.85
CA LEU A 304 -23.51 -8.97 -0.17
C LEU A 304 -23.73 -9.04 1.33
N ARG A 305 -22.95 -9.86 2.03
CA ARG A 305 -23.10 -10.09 3.47
C ARG A 305 -23.00 -8.81 4.28
N ILE A 306 -23.89 -8.64 5.24
CA ILE A 306 -23.92 -7.54 6.22
C ILE A 306 -23.34 -7.96 7.58
N ALA A 307 -23.08 -9.24 7.78
CA ALA A 307 -22.46 -9.89 8.94
C ALA A 307 -22.05 -11.33 8.56
N THR A 308 -21.22 -11.97 9.37
CA THR A 308 -20.84 -13.38 9.27
C THR A 308 -21.63 -14.27 10.25
N GLU A 309 -22.39 -13.67 11.16
CA GLU A 309 -23.10 -14.29 12.28
C GLU A 309 -23.83 -15.60 11.94
N LEU A 310 -24.72 -15.56 10.96
CA LEU A 310 -25.60 -16.71 10.68
C LEU A 310 -24.81 -17.93 10.18
N HIS A 311 -23.74 -17.72 9.43
CA HIS A 311 -22.89 -18.79 8.95
C HIS A 311 -22.01 -19.36 10.07
N LEU A 312 -21.44 -18.53 10.93
CA LEU A 312 -20.64 -18.98 12.07
C LEU A 312 -21.48 -19.74 13.08
N LYS A 313 -22.72 -19.29 13.37
CA LYS A 313 -23.66 -20.04 14.20
C LYS A 313 -24.01 -21.40 13.62
N ARG A 314 -24.14 -21.53 12.29
CA ARG A 314 -24.35 -22.83 11.63
C ARG A 314 -23.14 -23.76 11.78
N MET A 315 -21.91 -23.19 11.80
CA MET A 315 -20.70 -23.98 12.07
C MET A 315 -20.73 -24.57 13.49
N LEU A 316 -21.18 -23.79 14.49
CA LEU A 316 -21.38 -24.32 15.85
C LEU A 316 -22.44 -25.43 15.90
N VAL A 317 -23.56 -25.24 15.21
CA VAL A 317 -24.57 -26.28 15.09
C VAL A 317 -24.01 -27.54 14.43
N GLY A 318 -23.09 -27.39 13.50
CA GLY A 318 -22.39 -28.47 12.81
C GLY A 318 -21.34 -29.20 13.65
N GLY A 319 -21.05 -28.72 14.89
CA GLY A 319 -20.16 -29.38 15.83
C GLY A 319 -18.83 -28.69 16.11
N PHE A 320 -18.55 -27.51 15.53
CA PHE A 320 -17.42 -26.69 16.00
C PHE A 320 -17.79 -26.08 17.36
N GLU A 321 -16.81 -26.02 18.27
CA GLU A 321 -17.02 -25.35 19.56
C GLU A 321 -16.54 -23.89 19.55
N LYS A 322 -15.50 -23.58 18.75
CA LYS A 322 -14.88 -22.25 18.67
C LYS A 322 -14.55 -21.92 17.23
N VAL A 323 -15.17 -20.89 16.67
CA VAL A 323 -14.90 -20.43 15.30
C VAL A 323 -14.79 -18.92 15.25
N TYR A 324 -13.99 -18.41 14.32
CA TYR A 324 -13.95 -16.99 14.03
C TYR A 324 -13.75 -16.74 12.54
N GLU A 325 -14.11 -15.55 12.10
CA GLU A 325 -13.84 -15.06 10.76
C GLU A 325 -13.40 -13.61 10.81
N ILE A 326 -12.30 -13.29 10.11
CA ILE A 326 -11.90 -11.90 9.81
C ILE A 326 -12.24 -11.64 8.34
N GLY A 327 -13.25 -10.83 8.09
CA GLY A 327 -13.76 -10.65 6.73
C GLY A 327 -14.31 -9.27 6.41
N ARG A 328 -14.53 -9.04 5.12
CA ARG A 328 -15.21 -7.84 4.62
C ARG A 328 -16.71 -7.95 4.81
N ILE A 329 -17.27 -6.88 5.35
CA ILE A 329 -18.71 -6.68 5.53
C ILE A 329 -19.15 -5.49 4.68
N PHE A 330 -20.36 -5.55 4.15
CA PHE A 330 -20.90 -4.58 3.21
C PHE A 330 -22.24 -4.04 3.71
N ARG A 331 -22.35 -2.74 3.94
CA ARG A 331 -23.58 -2.07 4.39
C ARG A 331 -23.90 -0.89 3.50
N ASN A 332 -25.06 -0.91 2.86
CA ASN A 332 -25.54 0.12 1.94
C ASN A 332 -26.26 1.23 2.71
N GLU A 333 -25.49 2.00 3.46
CA GLU A 333 -25.95 3.03 4.38
C GLU A 333 -25.22 4.36 4.14
N GLY A 334 -25.52 5.39 4.94
CA GLY A 334 -24.88 6.68 4.83
C GLY A 334 -23.38 6.63 5.10
N ILE A 335 -22.61 7.35 4.28
CA ILE A 335 -21.15 7.47 4.42
C ILE A 335 -20.81 8.64 5.37
N SER A 336 -19.86 8.41 6.28
CA SER A 336 -19.31 9.44 7.15
C SER A 336 -17.81 9.21 7.36
N THR A 337 -17.16 10.07 8.14
CA THR A 337 -15.74 9.89 8.53
C THR A 337 -15.48 8.60 9.32
N ARG A 338 -16.52 7.98 9.87
CA ARG A 338 -16.46 6.73 10.65
C ARG A 338 -17.16 5.55 9.98
N HIS A 339 -17.95 5.77 8.93
CA HIS A 339 -18.76 4.75 8.28
C HIS A 339 -18.41 4.66 6.81
N ASN A 340 -17.84 3.53 6.43
CA ASN A 340 -17.58 3.15 5.04
C ASN A 340 -18.59 2.07 4.59
N PRO A 341 -18.95 2.03 3.31
CA PRO A 341 -19.88 1.01 2.80
C PRO A 341 -19.30 -0.41 2.86
N GLU A 342 -17.97 -0.54 2.90
CA GLU A 342 -17.28 -1.80 3.16
C GLU A 342 -16.20 -1.60 4.23
N PHE A 343 -16.11 -2.57 5.14
CA PHE A 343 -15.14 -2.53 6.23
C PHE A 343 -14.80 -3.96 6.68
N THR A 344 -13.75 -4.11 7.46
CA THR A 344 -13.33 -5.41 8.01
C THR A 344 -13.82 -5.54 9.44
N THR A 345 -14.45 -6.68 9.75
CA THR A 345 -14.78 -7.10 11.10
C THR A 345 -14.08 -8.39 11.47
N ILE A 346 -14.00 -8.66 12.77
CA ILE A 346 -13.82 -9.99 13.30
C ILE A 346 -15.11 -10.35 14.03
N GLU A 347 -15.59 -11.56 13.83
CA GLU A 347 -16.67 -12.16 14.61
C GLU A 347 -16.20 -13.50 15.16
N LEU A 348 -16.48 -13.74 16.45
CA LEU A 348 -16.07 -14.94 17.17
C LEU A 348 -17.31 -15.58 17.80
N TYR A 349 -17.39 -16.90 17.74
CA TYR A 349 -18.48 -17.66 18.29
C TYR A 349 -17.93 -18.86 19.06
N GLU A 350 -18.36 -19.01 20.30
CA GLU A 350 -17.93 -20.08 21.21
C GLU A 350 -19.16 -20.75 21.85
N ALA A 351 -19.18 -22.08 21.77
CA ALA A 351 -20.16 -22.89 22.49
C ALA A 351 -19.83 -22.93 23.99
N TYR A 352 -20.85 -23.10 24.80
CA TYR A 352 -20.72 -23.27 26.27
C TYR A 352 -20.11 -22.04 26.98
N SER A 353 -20.15 -20.86 26.37
CA SER A 353 -19.60 -19.62 26.88
C SER A 353 -20.67 -18.56 27.07
N ASP A 354 -20.41 -17.60 27.95
CA ASP A 354 -21.32 -16.51 28.25
C ASP A 354 -20.69 -15.13 27.89
N TYR A 355 -21.45 -14.07 28.12
CA TYR A 355 -20.99 -12.71 27.82
C TYR A 355 -19.76 -12.30 28.66
N ALA A 356 -19.61 -12.82 29.89
CA ALA A 356 -18.47 -12.46 30.73
C ALA A 356 -17.16 -13.03 30.17
N SER A 357 -17.20 -14.26 29.69
CA SER A 357 -16.05 -14.88 28.98
C SER A 357 -15.68 -14.11 27.70
N MET A 358 -16.69 -13.66 26.94
CA MET A 358 -16.46 -12.86 25.73
C MET A 358 -15.88 -11.47 26.04
N MET A 359 -16.31 -10.84 27.14
CA MET A 359 -15.73 -9.55 27.60
C MET A 359 -14.26 -9.69 27.93
N ASN A 360 -13.88 -10.70 28.73
CA ASN A 360 -12.49 -10.96 29.07
C ASN A 360 -11.63 -11.21 27.82
N MET A 361 -12.15 -11.97 26.86
CA MET A 361 -11.47 -12.22 25.58
C MET A 361 -11.28 -10.94 24.78
N ALA A 362 -12.30 -10.07 24.70
CA ALA A 362 -12.20 -8.79 24.00
C ALA A 362 -11.15 -7.87 24.62
N GLU A 363 -11.09 -7.80 25.96
CA GLU A 363 -10.08 -7.06 26.71
C GLU A 363 -8.67 -7.60 26.42
N GLU A 364 -8.49 -8.92 26.43
CA GLU A 364 -7.21 -9.55 26.10
C GLU A 364 -6.77 -9.23 24.68
N ILE A 365 -7.65 -9.39 23.69
CA ILE A 365 -7.35 -9.06 22.29
C ILE A 365 -6.86 -7.60 22.15
N VAL A 366 -7.60 -6.65 22.74
CA VAL A 366 -7.24 -5.21 22.65
C VAL A 366 -5.92 -4.92 23.34
N THR A 367 -5.70 -5.48 24.52
CA THR A 367 -4.48 -5.34 25.33
C THR A 367 -3.26 -5.89 24.58
N GLN A 368 -3.34 -7.11 24.03
CA GLN A 368 -2.24 -7.72 23.27
C GLN A 368 -1.95 -6.94 21.98
N CYS A 369 -2.97 -6.46 21.28
CA CYS A 369 -2.78 -5.60 20.12
C CYS A 369 -2.06 -4.28 20.47
N ALA A 370 -2.40 -3.65 21.60
CA ALA A 370 -1.74 -2.44 22.05
C ALA A 370 -0.27 -2.68 22.37
N LEU A 371 0.03 -3.73 23.13
CA LEU A 371 1.40 -4.15 23.43
C LEU A 371 2.19 -4.46 22.17
N ALA A 372 1.61 -5.22 21.25
CA ALA A 372 2.27 -5.59 20.01
C ALA A 372 2.63 -4.38 19.14
N VAL A 373 1.74 -3.38 19.05
CA VAL A 373 1.93 -2.22 18.15
C VAL A 373 2.69 -1.09 18.80
N GLN A 374 2.45 -0.82 20.10
CA GLN A 374 2.99 0.35 20.81
C GLN A 374 3.98 0.00 21.92
N GLY A 375 4.05 -1.26 22.34
CA GLY A 375 4.91 -1.70 23.44
C GLY A 375 4.44 -1.27 24.83
N LYS A 376 3.24 -0.73 24.95
CA LYS A 376 2.67 -0.21 26.20
C LYS A 376 1.14 -0.23 26.18
N LEU A 377 0.53 -0.24 27.37
CA LEU A 377 -0.93 -0.22 27.56
C LEU A 377 -1.52 1.19 27.62
N THR A 378 -0.73 2.20 27.92
CA THR A 378 -1.20 3.59 27.91
C THR A 378 -1.07 4.16 26.51
N ILE A 379 -2.18 4.49 25.88
CA ILE A 379 -2.27 5.08 24.55
C ILE A 379 -2.72 6.52 24.62
N ASP A 380 -2.19 7.38 23.75
CA ASP A 380 -2.72 8.72 23.51
C ASP A 380 -3.76 8.66 22.39
N TYR A 381 -4.98 9.07 22.71
CA TYR A 381 -6.06 9.21 21.76
C TYR A 381 -6.62 10.62 21.78
N GLN A 382 -6.35 11.39 20.75
CA GLN A 382 -6.79 12.80 20.61
C GLN A 382 -6.40 13.70 21.79
N GLY A 383 -5.17 13.51 22.32
CA GLY A 383 -4.67 14.27 23.46
C GLY A 383 -5.13 13.77 24.84
N THR A 384 -5.86 12.65 24.88
CA THR A 384 -6.28 12.01 26.15
C THR A 384 -5.52 10.70 26.31
N ALA A 385 -4.86 10.52 27.45
CA ALA A 385 -4.24 9.25 27.81
C ALA A 385 -5.31 8.24 28.25
N ILE A 386 -5.39 7.12 27.53
CA ILE A 386 -6.27 5.98 27.84
C ILE A 386 -5.38 4.85 28.33
N CYS A 387 -5.69 4.30 29.50
CA CYS A 387 -5.08 3.08 30.02
C CYS A 387 -6.01 1.90 29.69
N LEU A 388 -5.45 0.88 28.98
CA LEU A 388 -6.14 -0.35 28.60
C LEU A 388 -5.97 -1.41 29.68
#